data_6592a3cce7511cfa4016b74daaa7a0ff
#
_entry.id   6592a3cce7511cfa4016b74daaa7a0ff
#
_cell.length_a   1.000
_cell.length_b   1.000
_cell.length_c   1.000
_cell.angle_alpha   90.00
_cell.angle_beta   90.00
_cell.angle_gamma   90.00
#
_symmetry.space_group_name_H-M   'P 1'
#
loop_
_entity.id
_entity.type
_entity.pdbx_description
1 polymer ?
#
loop_
_entity_poly.entity_id
_entity_poly.type
_entity_poly.pdbx_seq_one_letter_code
_entity_poly.pdbx_strand_id
1 'polypeptide(L)'
;MVYVQHLLGIGHVRRMALINQAMRGQGLTVTVASGGIPDPALDFAADEIVQLPACRTADSNFSGLVDANDCPINEDWKSRRTQDLLAAFKKASPKLLLIEMFPFGRRAFRFELIPLMDAAKKAGVPIICSVRDLLVRKKDPVKTKWMRDVARQYFYKVLVHGDPDLFGFDHSFLYANDIADLITYTGYVAPTNASEYLTGQDDTRSGVLVSAGGGAVGAELIEIAIAARAHSERFRNASWDIVAGPHFAQERFDAVSQTLPPGMVLHRFLPDFRARMAKAAVSVSQAGYNTLMDVLSTKTPSVMVPFAEGGESEQKERGEI
;
A
#
# COMPACT_ATOMS: atom_id res chain seq x y z
N MET A 1 -16.64 -3.06 10.21
CA MET A 1 -16.31 -3.77 8.94
C MET A 1 -15.35 -2.94 8.13
N VAL A 2 -14.37 -3.56 7.49
CA VAL A 2 -13.34 -2.92 6.67
C VAL A 2 -13.42 -3.48 5.25
N TYR A 3 -13.47 -2.61 4.24
CA TYR A 3 -13.40 -3.02 2.82
C TYR A 3 -12.01 -2.72 2.27
N VAL A 4 -11.35 -3.74 1.71
CA VAL A 4 -10.00 -3.63 1.13
C VAL A 4 -9.98 -4.28 -0.26
N GLN A 5 -9.48 -3.53 -1.25
CA GLN A 5 -9.24 -4.03 -2.60
C GLN A 5 -7.80 -3.78 -3.01
N HIS A 6 -6.99 -4.82 -3.08
CA HIS A 6 -5.69 -4.74 -3.75
C HIS A 6 -5.81 -5.23 -5.21
N LEU A 7 -4.98 -4.70 -6.09
CA LEU A 7 -5.03 -4.99 -7.53
C LEU A 7 -3.70 -5.47 -8.07
N LEU A 8 -2.59 -4.87 -7.65
CA LEU A 8 -1.24 -5.18 -8.10
C LEU A 8 -0.28 -5.35 -6.91
N GLY A 9 -0.20 -4.35 -6.04
CA GLY A 9 0.70 -4.35 -4.90
C GLY A 9 -0.01 -4.57 -3.57
N ILE A 10 0.71 -5.12 -2.59
CA ILE A 10 0.19 -5.46 -1.26
C ILE A 10 0.29 -4.29 -0.24
N GLY A 11 0.83 -3.14 -0.66
CA GLY A 11 1.05 -2.00 0.24
C GLY A 11 -0.21 -1.49 0.93
N HIS A 12 -1.34 -1.52 0.23
CA HIS A 12 -2.65 -1.16 0.79
C HIS A 12 -3.10 -2.14 1.87
N VAL A 13 -2.88 -3.44 1.64
CA VAL A 13 -3.22 -4.48 2.62
C VAL A 13 -2.36 -4.35 3.87
N ARG A 14 -1.04 -4.14 3.72
CA ARG A 14 -0.13 -3.95 4.86
C ARG A 14 -0.53 -2.77 5.73
N ARG A 15 -0.84 -1.63 5.12
CA ARG A 15 -1.32 -0.47 5.89
C ARG A 15 -2.62 -0.77 6.61
N MET A 16 -3.59 -1.41 5.93
CA MET A 16 -4.86 -1.76 6.55
C MET A 16 -4.70 -2.80 7.64
N ALA A 17 -3.77 -3.75 7.52
CA ALA A 17 -3.44 -4.70 8.58
C ALA A 17 -2.96 -4.00 9.86
N LEU A 18 -2.09 -2.98 9.75
CA LEU A 18 -1.66 -2.20 10.90
C LEU A 18 -2.82 -1.43 11.56
N ILE A 19 -3.71 -0.85 10.76
CA ILE A 19 -4.90 -0.17 11.25
C ILE A 19 -5.84 -1.17 11.94
N ASN A 20 -6.06 -2.34 11.35
CA ASN A 20 -6.88 -3.40 11.92
C ASN A 20 -6.29 -3.90 13.24
N GLN A 21 -4.97 -4.11 13.30
CA GLN A 21 -4.26 -4.51 14.51
C GLN A 21 -4.46 -3.47 15.63
N ALA A 22 -4.33 -2.18 15.30
CA ALA A 22 -4.57 -1.10 16.25
C ALA A 22 -6.03 -1.07 16.75
N MET A 23 -7.01 -1.25 15.86
CA MET A 23 -8.43 -1.34 16.23
C MET A 23 -8.71 -2.53 17.15
N ARG A 24 -8.15 -3.71 16.84
CA ARG A 24 -8.28 -4.90 17.70
C ARG A 24 -7.61 -4.70 19.06
N GLY A 25 -6.46 -4.04 19.09
CA GLY A 25 -5.78 -3.66 20.33
C GLY A 25 -6.61 -2.73 21.23
N GLN A 26 -7.60 -2.03 20.66
CA GLN A 26 -8.59 -1.23 21.38
C GLN A 26 -9.89 -2.01 21.69
N GLY A 27 -9.90 -3.33 21.51
CA GLY A 27 -11.06 -4.20 21.79
C GLY A 27 -12.14 -4.17 20.71
N LEU A 28 -11.86 -3.64 19.51
CA LEU A 28 -12.81 -3.64 18.41
C LEU A 28 -12.74 -4.96 17.63
N THR A 29 -13.90 -5.55 17.33
CA THR A 29 -14.00 -6.69 16.41
C THR A 29 -13.91 -6.19 14.97
N VAL A 30 -13.00 -6.78 14.19
CA VAL A 30 -12.71 -6.38 12.81
C VAL A 30 -13.08 -7.49 11.82
N THR A 31 -14.11 -7.26 11.02
CA THR A 31 -14.44 -8.08 9.84
C THR A 31 -13.90 -7.39 8.59
N VAL A 32 -13.08 -8.07 7.80
CA VAL A 32 -12.51 -7.57 6.55
C VAL A 32 -13.23 -8.20 5.35
N ALA A 33 -13.78 -7.38 4.46
CA ALA A 33 -14.16 -7.81 3.12
C ALA A 33 -12.99 -7.56 2.16
N SER A 34 -12.36 -8.64 1.72
CA SER A 34 -11.22 -8.61 0.80
C SER A 34 -11.66 -8.95 -0.62
N GLY A 35 -11.32 -8.08 -1.57
CA GLY A 35 -11.71 -8.27 -2.98
C GLY A 35 -10.56 -8.63 -3.91
N GLY A 36 -9.32 -8.66 -3.45
CA GLY A 36 -8.16 -9.05 -4.26
C GLY A 36 -7.94 -10.55 -4.33
N ILE A 37 -6.98 -10.97 -5.14
CA ILE A 37 -6.59 -12.39 -5.22
C ILE A 37 -6.07 -12.83 -3.85
N PRO A 38 -6.57 -13.94 -3.30
CA PRO A 38 -6.10 -14.47 -2.03
C PRO A 38 -4.60 -14.78 -2.07
N ASP A 39 -3.88 -14.33 -1.06
CA ASP A 39 -2.46 -14.65 -0.88
C ASP A 39 -2.27 -15.09 0.59
N PRO A 40 -1.83 -16.34 0.84
CA PRO A 40 -1.59 -16.85 2.19
C PRO A 40 -0.57 -16.04 3.00
N ALA A 41 0.30 -15.28 2.33
CA ALA A 41 1.26 -14.41 2.97
C ALA A 41 0.67 -13.09 3.48
N LEU A 42 -0.60 -12.79 3.15
CA LEU A 42 -1.30 -11.57 3.57
C LEU A 42 -2.08 -11.79 4.85
N ASP A 43 -1.53 -11.35 5.96
CA ASP A 43 -2.27 -11.22 7.21
C ASP A 43 -3.02 -9.88 7.23
N PHE A 44 -4.35 -9.92 7.33
CA PHE A 44 -5.20 -8.74 7.47
C PHE A 44 -5.33 -8.26 8.92
N ALA A 45 -4.79 -9.00 9.88
CA ALA A 45 -4.98 -8.75 11.31
C ALA A 45 -6.47 -8.57 11.69
N ALA A 46 -7.33 -9.43 11.18
CA ALA A 46 -8.78 -9.38 11.33
C ALA A 46 -9.31 -10.57 12.14
N ASP A 47 -10.50 -10.40 12.76
CA ASP A 47 -11.19 -11.49 13.45
C ASP A 47 -11.98 -12.37 12.48
N GLU A 48 -12.50 -11.78 11.40
CA GLU A 48 -13.17 -12.48 10.31
C GLU A 48 -12.74 -11.89 8.97
N ILE A 49 -12.47 -12.77 7.99
CA ILE A 49 -12.19 -12.37 6.61
C ILE A 49 -13.30 -12.93 5.72
N VAL A 50 -13.97 -12.04 4.99
CA VAL A 50 -14.92 -12.39 3.95
C VAL A 50 -14.24 -12.18 2.60
N GLN A 51 -13.90 -13.27 1.94
CA GLN A 51 -13.33 -13.23 0.60
C GLN A 51 -14.46 -13.03 -0.41
N LEU A 52 -14.44 -11.90 -1.10
CA LEU A 52 -15.32 -11.61 -2.22
C LEU A 52 -14.80 -12.31 -3.50
N PRO A 53 -15.63 -12.48 -4.53
CA PRO A 53 -15.15 -12.91 -5.84
C PRO A 53 -13.92 -12.08 -6.23
N ALA A 54 -12.77 -12.74 -6.32
CA ALA A 54 -11.48 -12.07 -6.41
C ALA A 54 -11.23 -11.48 -7.79
N CYS A 55 -10.58 -10.33 -7.85
CA CYS A 55 -10.11 -9.76 -9.12
C CYS A 55 -8.79 -9.00 -8.94
N ARG A 56 -8.09 -8.84 -10.04
CA ARG A 56 -6.87 -8.09 -10.18
C ARG A 56 -6.90 -7.19 -11.41
N THR A 57 -5.92 -6.31 -11.56
CA THR A 57 -5.72 -5.62 -12.84
C THR A 57 -5.20 -6.58 -13.89
N ALA A 58 -5.62 -6.38 -15.14
CA ALA A 58 -5.13 -7.19 -16.27
C ALA A 58 -3.64 -6.93 -16.54
N ASP A 59 -3.20 -5.69 -16.32
CA ASP A 59 -1.81 -5.26 -16.57
C ASP A 59 -1.38 -4.15 -15.58
N SER A 60 -0.12 -3.74 -15.68
CA SER A 60 0.46 -2.66 -14.88
C SER A 60 -0.12 -1.27 -15.20
N ASN A 61 -0.76 -1.11 -16.36
CA ASN A 61 -1.37 0.16 -16.80
C ASN A 61 -2.82 0.34 -16.32
N PHE A 62 -3.36 -0.65 -15.59
CA PHE A 62 -4.76 -0.66 -15.12
C PHE A 62 -5.77 -0.54 -16.27
N SER A 63 -5.50 -1.18 -17.41
CA SER A 63 -6.35 -1.13 -18.60
C SER A 63 -7.68 -1.84 -18.44
N GLY A 64 -7.79 -2.80 -17.50
CA GLY A 64 -8.98 -3.56 -17.22
C GLY A 64 -8.88 -4.38 -15.93
N LEU A 65 -10.00 -4.98 -15.54
CA LEU A 65 -10.07 -5.93 -14.44
C LEU A 65 -10.36 -7.34 -14.96
N VAL A 66 -9.65 -8.31 -14.40
CA VAL A 66 -9.85 -9.74 -14.65
C VAL A 66 -10.13 -10.46 -13.33
N ASP A 67 -10.88 -11.55 -13.40
CA ASP A 67 -11.16 -12.41 -12.26
C ASP A 67 -9.96 -13.32 -11.92
N ALA A 68 -10.13 -14.25 -10.99
CA ALA A 68 -9.10 -15.20 -10.59
C ALA A 68 -8.66 -16.16 -11.69
N ASN A 69 -9.44 -16.30 -12.78
CA ASN A 69 -9.16 -17.15 -13.93
C ASN A 69 -8.68 -16.34 -15.14
N ASP A 70 -8.27 -15.10 -14.94
CA ASP A 70 -7.84 -14.17 -15.99
C ASP A 70 -8.92 -13.79 -17.02
N CYS A 71 -10.19 -14.06 -16.69
CA CYS A 71 -11.31 -13.66 -17.53
C CYS A 71 -11.71 -12.21 -17.25
N PRO A 72 -11.97 -11.39 -18.29
CA PRO A 72 -12.51 -10.04 -18.08
C PRO A 72 -13.81 -10.07 -17.27
N ILE A 73 -13.92 -9.21 -16.25
CA ILE A 73 -15.13 -9.15 -15.43
C ILE A 73 -16.31 -8.59 -16.25
N ASN A 74 -17.46 -9.24 -16.13
CA ASN A 74 -18.72 -8.85 -16.80
C ASN A 74 -19.78 -8.36 -15.79
N GLU A 75 -20.96 -7.98 -16.25
CA GLU A 75 -22.02 -7.43 -15.39
C GLU A 75 -22.61 -8.49 -14.45
N ASP A 76 -22.68 -9.77 -14.85
CA ASP A 76 -23.15 -10.85 -13.99
C ASP A 76 -22.16 -11.09 -12.83
N TRP A 77 -20.85 -11.04 -13.12
CA TRP A 77 -19.81 -11.14 -12.12
C TRP A 77 -19.90 -9.98 -11.12
N LYS A 78 -20.06 -8.73 -11.61
CA LYS A 78 -20.22 -7.54 -10.77
C LYS A 78 -21.45 -7.62 -9.88
N SER A 79 -22.58 -8.06 -10.46
CA SER A 79 -23.85 -8.22 -9.73
C SER A 79 -23.71 -9.22 -8.58
N ARG A 80 -23.14 -10.41 -8.85
CA ARG A 80 -22.89 -11.44 -7.83
C ARG A 80 -22.00 -10.90 -6.73
N ARG A 81 -20.86 -10.29 -7.07
CA ARG A 81 -19.92 -9.75 -6.10
C ARG A 81 -20.55 -8.64 -5.24
N THR A 82 -21.39 -7.79 -5.83
CA THR A 82 -22.15 -6.77 -5.08
C THR A 82 -23.10 -7.42 -4.09
N GLN A 83 -23.81 -8.47 -4.50
CA GLN A 83 -24.72 -9.22 -3.61
C GLN A 83 -23.96 -9.87 -2.45
N ASP A 84 -22.81 -10.50 -2.71
CA ASP A 84 -21.95 -11.10 -1.70
C ASP A 84 -21.46 -10.06 -0.68
N LEU A 85 -21.05 -8.88 -1.16
CA LEU A 85 -20.60 -7.78 -0.30
C LEU A 85 -21.74 -7.25 0.58
N LEU A 86 -22.93 -7.08 0.02
CA LEU A 86 -24.11 -6.64 0.78
C LEU A 86 -24.58 -7.70 1.79
N ALA A 87 -24.50 -8.97 1.44
CA ALA A 87 -24.77 -10.08 2.37
C ALA A 87 -23.76 -10.11 3.52
N ALA A 88 -22.47 -9.92 3.23
CA ALA A 88 -21.42 -9.81 4.23
C ALA A 88 -21.65 -8.61 5.17
N PHE A 89 -22.01 -7.44 4.64
CA PHE A 89 -22.33 -6.27 5.44
C PHE A 89 -23.52 -6.53 6.37
N LYS A 90 -24.58 -7.12 5.84
CA LYS A 90 -25.77 -7.47 6.63
C LYS A 90 -25.46 -8.47 7.74
N LYS A 91 -24.66 -9.51 7.44
CA LYS A 91 -24.21 -10.53 8.41
C LYS A 91 -23.36 -9.91 9.51
N ALA A 92 -22.37 -9.08 9.13
CA ALA A 92 -21.47 -8.45 10.08
C ALA A 92 -22.17 -7.41 10.96
N SER A 93 -23.27 -6.82 10.50
CA SER A 93 -24.02 -5.75 11.20
C SER A 93 -23.09 -4.73 11.89
N PRO A 94 -22.17 -4.09 11.14
CA PRO A 94 -21.11 -3.32 11.72
C PRO A 94 -21.60 -2.01 12.32
N LYS A 95 -20.92 -1.55 13.39
CA LYS A 95 -21.14 -0.21 13.96
C LYS A 95 -20.39 0.89 13.18
N LEU A 96 -19.46 0.50 12.31
CA LEU A 96 -18.66 1.40 11.48
C LEU A 96 -18.25 0.68 10.20
N LEU A 97 -18.29 1.38 9.06
CA LEU A 97 -17.76 0.93 7.78
C LEU A 97 -16.53 1.74 7.42
N LEU A 98 -15.37 1.08 7.32
CA LEU A 98 -14.12 1.68 6.87
C LEU A 98 -13.83 1.22 5.44
N ILE A 99 -13.66 2.16 4.51
CA ILE A 99 -13.40 1.87 3.09
C ILE A 99 -12.02 2.41 2.71
N GLU A 100 -11.18 1.53 2.16
CA GLU A 100 -9.83 1.88 1.73
C GLU A 100 -9.87 2.59 0.38
N MET A 101 -9.30 3.80 0.33
CA MET A 101 -9.05 4.66 -0.84
C MET A 101 -10.27 5.22 -1.59
N PHE A 102 -11.43 4.62 -1.55
CA PHE A 102 -12.60 5.12 -2.28
C PHE A 102 -13.21 6.34 -1.58
N PRO A 103 -13.57 7.41 -2.31
CA PRO A 103 -13.67 7.57 -3.76
C PRO A 103 -12.38 8.09 -4.43
N PHE A 104 -11.33 8.42 -3.69
CA PHE A 104 -10.10 9.02 -4.18
C PHE A 104 -9.27 8.06 -5.04
N GLY A 105 -9.46 6.76 -4.84
CA GLY A 105 -9.00 5.65 -5.65
C GLY A 105 -10.09 4.61 -5.86
N ARG A 106 -9.76 3.47 -6.46
CA ARG A 106 -10.67 2.31 -6.59
C ARG A 106 -12.01 2.60 -7.30
N ARG A 107 -12.09 3.62 -8.15
CA ARG A 107 -13.34 4.02 -8.82
C ARG A 107 -13.95 2.94 -9.70
N ALA A 108 -13.15 2.00 -10.19
CA ALA A 108 -13.66 0.84 -10.93
C ALA A 108 -14.65 0.01 -10.10
N PHE A 109 -14.56 0.07 -8.77
CA PHE A 109 -15.42 -0.64 -7.82
C PHE A 109 -16.67 0.15 -7.37
N ARG A 110 -16.97 1.27 -8.01
CA ARG A 110 -18.19 2.07 -7.70
C ARG A 110 -19.47 1.25 -7.83
N PHE A 111 -19.47 0.19 -8.66
CA PHE A 111 -20.63 -0.67 -8.89
C PHE A 111 -21.06 -1.42 -7.62
N GLU A 112 -20.14 -1.75 -6.73
CA GLU A 112 -20.40 -2.41 -5.44
C GLU A 112 -20.32 -1.45 -4.25
N LEU A 113 -19.42 -0.44 -4.31
CA LEU A 113 -19.19 0.47 -3.17
C LEU A 113 -20.32 1.48 -2.99
N ILE A 114 -20.93 1.97 -4.07
CA ILE A 114 -22.10 2.86 -3.94
C ILE A 114 -23.28 2.12 -3.28
N PRO A 115 -23.70 0.92 -3.75
CA PRO A 115 -24.74 0.14 -3.05
C PRO A 115 -24.39 -0.19 -1.60
N LEU A 116 -23.12 -0.49 -1.29
CA LEU A 116 -22.69 -0.75 0.09
C LEU A 116 -22.86 0.50 0.96
N MET A 117 -22.45 1.66 0.47
CA MET A 117 -22.58 2.92 1.21
C MET A 117 -24.04 3.35 1.37
N ASP A 118 -24.89 3.10 0.38
CA ASP A 118 -26.34 3.30 0.50
C ASP A 118 -26.94 2.42 1.60
N ALA A 119 -26.53 1.14 1.64
CA ALA A 119 -26.97 0.22 2.69
C ALA A 119 -26.49 0.65 4.07
N ALA A 120 -25.24 1.09 4.20
CA ALA A 120 -24.68 1.60 5.44
C ALA A 120 -25.41 2.85 5.93
N LYS A 121 -25.65 3.80 5.02
CA LYS A 121 -26.37 5.04 5.32
C LYS A 121 -27.82 4.75 5.76
N LYS A 122 -28.51 3.83 5.06
CA LYS A 122 -29.86 3.38 5.45
C LYS A 122 -29.89 2.72 6.82
N ALA A 123 -28.83 2.02 7.20
CA ALA A 123 -28.69 1.38 8.51
C ALA A 123 -28.17 2.33 9.60
N GLY A 124 -27.91 3.61 9.31
CA GLY A 124 -27.33 4.57 10.25
C GLY A 124 -25.87 4.27 10.63
N VAL A 125 -25.16 3.48 9.82
CA VAL A 125 -23.76 3.10 10.06
C VAL A 125 -22.85 4.21 9.50
N PRO A 126 -22.01 4.85 10.33
CA PRO A 126 -21.05 5.84 9.85
C PRO A 126 -20.02 5.21 8.92
N ILE A 127 -19.68 5.94 7.86
CA ILE A 127 -18.73 5.51 6.84
C ILE A 127 -17.49 6.37 6.93
N ILE A 128 -16.32 5.74 7.01
CA ILE A 128 -15.02 6.41 7.06
C ILE A 128 -14.20 5.97 5.85
N CYS A 129 -13.55 6.94 5.20
CA CYS A 129 -12.55 6.67 4.17
C CYS A 129 -11.16 6.65 4.81
N SER A 130 -10.33 5.68 4.44
CA SER A 130 -8.91 5.60 4.79
C SER A 130 -8.08 5.86 3.54
N VAL A 131 -7.30 6.95 3.53
CA VAL A 131 -6.41 7.30 2.41
C VAL A 131 -4.98 7.50 2.88
N ARG A 132 -4.02 7.30 1.99
CA ARG A 132 -2.62 7.61 2.26
C ARG A 132 -2.35 9.13 2.12
N ASP A 133 -1.15 9.54 2.45
CA ASP A 133 -0.64 10.92 2.42
C ASP A 133 -0.89 11.63 1.07
N LEU A 134 -0.45 11.01 -0.02
CA LEU A 134 -0.55 11.54 -1.36
C LEU A 134 -1.43 10.67 -2.26
N LEU A 135 -2.15 11.31 -3.15
CA LEU A 135 -2.93 10.68 -4.22
C LEU A 135 -2.25 10.88 -5.57
N VAL A 136 -2.41 9.93 -6.47
CA VAL A 136 -2.08 10.18 -7.88
C VAL A 136 -2.94 11.32 -8.39
N ARG A 137 -2.31 12.44 -8.73
CA ARG A 137 -3.00 13.64 -9.21
C ARG A 137 -3.83 13.35 -10.44
N LYS A 138 -5.11 13.62 -10.38
CA LYS A 138 -6.03 13.45 -11.52
C LYS A 138 -6.18 14.79 -12.25
N LYS A 139 -5.85 14.78 -13.54
CA LYS A 139 -5.97 15.96 -14.42
C LYS A 139 -7.41 16.24 -14.86
N ASP A 140 -8.34 15.31 -14.65
CA ASP A 140 -9.72 15.39 -15.08
C ASP A 140 -10.60 16.06 -13.99
N PRO A 141 -11.05 17.30 -14.19
CA PRO A 141 -11.84 18.02 -13.18
C PRO A 141 -13.19 17.37 -12.89
N VAL A 142 -13.82 16.71 -13.88
CA VAL A 142 -15.11 16.04 -13.72
C VAL A 142 -14.97 14.87 -12.74
N LYS A 143 -13.90 14.08 -12.92
CA LYS A 143 -13.62 12.97 -12.01
C LYS A 143 -13.28 13.43 -10.59
N THR A 144 -12.53 14.52 -10.47
CA THR A 144 -12.13 15.07 -9.18
C THR A 144 -13.32 15.69 -8.44
N LYS A 145 -14.20 16.37 -9.17
CA LYS A 145 -15.47 16.87 -8.63
C LYS A 145 -16.36 15.74 -8.14
N TRP A 146 -16.49 14.67 -8.92
CA TRP A 146 -17.25 13.49 -8.51
C TRP A 146 -16.73 12.87 -7.20
N MET A 147 -15.40 12.81 -7.01
CA MET A 147 -14.81 12.33 -5.76
C MET A 147 -15.23 13.17 -4.56
N ARG A 148 -15.19 14.51 -4.69
CA ARG A 148 -15.67 15.45 -3.68
C ARG A 148 -17.15 15.21 -3.36
N ASP A 149 -17.99 15.12 -4.38
CA ASP A 149 -19.45 14.97 -4.21
C ASP A 149 -19.78 13.66 -3.50
N VAL A 150 -19.12 12.55 -3.85
CA VAL A 150 -19.24 11.26 -3.15
C VAL A 150 -18.73 11.37 -1.71
N ALA A 151 -17.60 12.04 -1.48
CA ALA A 151 -17.09 12.22 -0.13
C ALA A 151 -18.11 12.97 0.74
N ARG A 152 -18.66 14.07 0.26
CA ARG A 152 -19.70 14.85 0.94
C ARG A 152 -20.99 14.08 1.19
N GLN A 153 -21.38 13.25 0.24
CA GLN A 153 -22.66 12.52 0.31
C GLN A 153 -22.62 11.39 1.33
N TYR A 154 -21.48 10.70 1.49
CA TYR A 154 -21.45 9.43 2.20
C TYR A 154 -20.56 9.42 3.43
N PHE A 155 -19.42 10.12 3.44
CA PHE A 155 -18.44 9.92 4.47
C PHE A 155 -18.64 10.83 5.69
N TYR A 156 -18.57 10.20 6.86
CA TYR A 156 -18.50 10.89 8.15
C TYR A 156 -17.12 11.54 8.35
N LYS A 157 -16.04 10.82 7.97
CA LYS A 157 -14.66 11.29 8.01
C LYS A 157 -13.83 10.69 6.89
N VAL A 158 -12.79 11.42 6.51
CA VAL A 158 -11.70 11.00 5.63
C VAL A 158 -10.42 11.02 6.45
N LEU A 159 -9.91 9.84 6.80
CA LEU A 159 -8.65 9.70 7.53
C LEU A 159 -7.50 9.75 6.53
N VAL A 160 -6.72 10.82 6.58
CA VAL A 160 -5.51 10.99 5.78
C VAL A 160 -4.31 10.51 6.60
N HIS A 161 -3.67 9.43 6.15
CA HIS A 161 -2.51 8.85 6.83
C HIS A 161 -1.23 9.54 6.39
N GLY A 162 -1.03 10.74 6.88
CA GLY A 162 0.09 11.63 6.58
C GLY A 162 0.18 12.75 7.60
N ASP A 163 1.18 13.60 7.41
CA ASP A 163 1.42 14.79 8.21
C ASP A 163 1.12 16.04 7.35
N PRO A 164 0.16 16.90 7.75
CA PRO A 164 -0.17 18.10 7.00
C PRO A 164 0.99 19.10 6.88
N ASP A 165 1.94 19.06 7.83
CA ASP A 165 3.12 19.93 7.79
C ASP A 165 4.12 19.50 6.70
N LEU A 166 4.05 18.23 6.25
CA LEU A 166 4.82 17.74 5.10
C LEU A 166 4.01 17.85 3.82
N PHE A 167 2.80 17.26 3.80
CA PHE A 167 1.89 17.30 2.66
C PHE A 167 0.45 17.46 3.11
N GLY A 168 -0.14 18.62 2.87
CA GLY A 168 -1.58 18.78 2.94
C GLY A 168 -2.30 17.94 1.88
N PHE A 169 -3.51 17.51 2.16
CA PHE A 169 -4.29 16.70 1.21
C PHE A 169 -4.63 17.48 -0.08
N ASP A 170 -4.67 18.81 0.01
CA ASP A 170 -4.80 19.76 -1.11
C ASP A 170 -3.63 19.70 -2.09
N HIS A 171 -2.45 19.26 -1.64
CA HIS A 171 -1.31 19.05 -2.52
C HIS A 171 -1.61 18.07 -3.67
N SER A 172 -2.42 17.06 -3.42
CA SER A 172 -2.76 16.01 -4.39
C SER A 172 -4.26 15.94 -4.77
N PHE A 173 -5.15 16.62 -4.04
CA PHE A 173 -6.58 16.64 -4.28
C PHE A 173 -7.15 18.06 -4.40
N LEU A 174 -7.52 18.46 -5.61
CA LEU A 174 -7.95 19.83 -5.96
C LEU A 174 -9.09 20.38 -5.08
N TYR A 175 -10.04 19.53 -4.64
CA TYR A 175 -11.19 19.92 -3.83
C TYR A 175 -11.04 19.56 -2.35
N ALA A 176 -9.82 19.48 -1.83
CA ALA A 176 -9.59 19.17 -0.42
C ALA A 176 -10.25 20.19 0.52
N ASN A 177 -10.18 21.47 0.18
CA ASN A 177 -10.80 22.54 0.95
C ASN A 177 -12.33 22.42 1.01
N ASP A 178 -12.95 21.88 -0.05
CA ASP A 178 -14.42 21.67 -0.09
C ASP A 178 -14.88 20.59 0.90
N ILE A 179 -13.97 19.74 1.39
CA ILE A 179 -14.23 18.67 2.35
C ILE A 179 -13.33 18.74 3.59
N ALA A 180 -12.77 19.92 3.88
CA ALA A 180 -11.83 20.11 4.99
C ALA A 180 -12.39 19.69 6.35
N ASP A 181 -13.68 19.90 6.57
CA ASP A 181 -14.40 19.46 7.79
C ASP A 181 -14.52 17.94 7.94
N LEU A 182 -14.40 17.18 6.84
CA LEU A 182 -14.36 15.72 6.86
C LEU A 182 -12.95 15.18 7.08
N ILE A 183 -11.90 15.94 6.74
CA ILE A 183 -10.52 15.49 6.80
C ILE A 183 -10.04 15.40 8.26
N THR A 184 -9.37 14.31 8.56
CA THR A 184 -8.63 14.11 9.81
C THR A 184 -7.29 13.48 9.49
N TYR A 185 -6.22 14.19 9.80
CA TYR A 185 -4.87 13.64 9.68
C TYR A 185 -4.58 12.75 10.89
N THR A 186 -4.06 11.55 10.63
CA THR A 186 -3.79 10.55 11.67
C THR A 186 -2.31 10.40 11.98
N GLY A 187 -1.46 11.15 11.29
CA GLY A 187 -0.05 10.81 11.17
C GLY A 187 0.15 9.59 10.27
N TYR A 188 1.38 9.21 10.09
CA TYR A 188 1.74 8.06 9.26
C TYR A 188 1.43 6.74 9.95
N VAL A 189 0.93 5.77 9.18
CA VAL A 189 0.68 4.41 9.68
C VAL A 189 1.96 3.59 9.55
N ALA A 190 2.58 3.34 10.68
CA ALA A 190 3.80 2.55 10.81
C ALA A 190 3.65 1.50 11.91
N PRO A 191 4.42 0.41 11.91
CA PRO A 191 4.43 -0.55 13.00
C PRO A 191 4.88 0.10 14.31
N THR A 192 4.22 -0.26 15.42
CA THR A 192 4.50 0.28 16.75
C THR A 192 5.81 -0.21 17.36
N ASN A 193 6.37 -1.32 16.88
CA ASN A 193 7.57 -1.96 17.42
C ASN A 193 8.88 -1.38 16.90
N ALA A 194 8.85 -0.16 16.33
CA ALA A 194 10.06 0.49 15.83
C ALA A 194 11.16 0.64 16.91
N SER A 195 10.77 0.82 18.17
CA SER A 195 11.72 0.89 19.31
C SER A 195 12.48 -0.41 19.56
N GLU A 196 11.92 -1.58 19.24
CA GLU A 196 12.59 -2.88 19.42
C GLU A 196 13.80 -3.04 18.48
N TYR A 197 13.78 -2.39 17.32
CA TYR A 197 14.91 -2.41 16.38
C TYR A 197 16.00 -1.39 16.75
N LEU A 198 15.70 -0.46 17.66
CA LEU A 198 16.62 0.58 18.12
C LEU A 198 17.26 0.28 19.46
N THR A 199 16.78 -0.74 20.20
CA THR A 199 17.37 -1.21 21.45
C THR A 199 18.59 -2.08 21.15
N GLY A 200 19.77 -1.52 21.34
CA GLY A 200 21.06 -2.19 21.06
C GLY A 200 21.78 -1.58 19.87
N GLN A 201 21.70 -0.27 19.71
CA GLN A 201 22.59 0.47 18.82
C GLN A 201 24.03 0.33 19.33
N ASP A 202 24.65 -0.81 18.98
CA ASP A 202 26.06 -0.81 18.70
C ASP A 202 26.24 0.10 17.46
N ASP A 203 27.16 1.04 17.52
CA ASP A 203 27.43 2.06 16.49
C ASP A 203 27.89 1.48 15.12
N THR A 204 27.74 0.17 14.91
CA THR A 204 28.27 -0.57 13.76
C THR A 204 27.19 -1.01 12.79
N ARG A 205 26.49 -0.03 12.17
CA ARG A 205 25.73 -0.33 10.97
C ARG A 205 26.67 -0.77 9.85
N SER A 206 26.35 -1.86 9.18
CA SER A 206 27.21 -2.43 8.13
C SER A 206 26.38 -2.92 6.94
N GLY A 207 27.02 -3.01 5.77
CA GLY A 207 26.38 -3.52 4.57
C GLY A 207 25.36 -2.56 3.94
N VAL A 208 24.75 -3.04 2.87
CA VAL A 208 23.75 -2.30 2.07
C VAL A 208 22.50 -3.15 1.93
N LEU A 209 21.34 -2.56 2.15
CA LEU A 209 20.05 -3.19 1.89
C LEU A 209 19.41 -2.53 0.68
N VAL A 210 19.17 -3.28 -0.40
CA VAL A 210 18.48 -2.81 -1.60
C VAL A 210 17.06 -3.38 -1.61
N SER A 211 16.04 -2.56 -1.90
CA SER A 211 14.65 -3.03 -1.97
C SER A 211 13.88 -2.44 -3.14
N ALA A 212 13.37 -3.31 -4.00
CA ALA A 212 12.46 -2.98 -5.10
C ALA A 212 10.97 -3.01 -4.67
N GLY A 213 10.67 -2.99 -3.37
CA GLY A 213 9.31 -3.03 -2.84
C GLY A 213 8.58 -4.33 -3.18
N GLY A 214 7.40 -4.25 -3.81
CA GLY A 214 6.60 -5.42 -4.19
C GLY A 214 7.17 -6.23 -5.36
N GLY A 215 8.15 -5.70 -6.08
CA GLY A 215 8.84 -6.38 -7.19
C GLY A 215 8.12 -6.32 -8.55
N ALA A 216 6.90 -5.80 -8.61
CA ALA A 216 6.19 -5.65 -9.88
C ALA A 216 6.85 -4.59 -10.79
N VAL A 217 7.47 -3.60 -10.16
CA VAL A 217 8.28 -2.55 -10.79
C VAL A 217 9.55 -2.39 -9.96
N GLY A 218 10.71 -2.22 -10.57
CA GLY A 218 11.96 -2.02 -9.79
C GLY A 218 13.09 -2.96 -10.17
N ALA A 219 12.95 -3.71 -11.25
CA ALA A 219 14.03 -4.51 -11.80
C ALA A 219 15.24 -3.64 -12.17
N GLU A 220 14.99 -2.47 -12.74
CA GLU A 220 16.01 -1.50 -13.09
C GLU A 220 16.80 -1.01 -11.85
N LEU A 221 16.09 -0.74 -10.73
CA LEU A 221 16.76 -0.38 -9.48
C LEU A 221 17.75 -1.45 -9.03
N ILE A 222 17.37 -2.74 -9.13
CA ILE A 222 18.23 -3.86 -8.75
C ILE A 222 19.46 -3.92 -9.64
N GLU A 223 19.30 -3.82 -10.95
CA GLU A 223 20.37 -3.86 -11.94
C GLU A 223 21.36 -2.70 -11.73
N ILE A 224 20.84 -1.48 -11.53
CA ILE A 224 21.66 -0.29 -11.24
C ILE A 224 22.38 -0.45 -9.91
N ALA A 225 21.74 -0.95 -8.85
CA ALA A 225 22.36 -1.15 -7.57
C ALA A 225 23.51 -2.17 -7.61
N ILE A 226 23.34 -3.26 -8.38
CA ILE A 226 24.41 -4.24 -8.61
C ILE A 226 25.61 -3.60 -9.32
N ALA A 227 25.35 -2.82 -10.39
CA ALA A 227 26.40 -2.12 -11.12
C ALA A 227 27.10 -1.07 -10.25
N ALA A 228 26.36 -0.32 -9.44
CA ALA A 228 26.86 0.74 -8.58
C ALA A 228 27.85 0.23 -7.51
N ARG A 229 27.76 -1.03 -7.08
CA ARG A 229 28.69 -1.61 -6.09
C ARG A 229 30.15 -1.47 -6.49
N ALA A 230 30.48 -1.73 -7.75
CA ALA A 230 31.86 -1.66 -8.27
C ALA A 230 32.43 -0.22 -8.17
N HIS A 231 31.56 0.77 -8.23
CA HIS A 231 31.90 2.20 -8.18
C HIS A 231 31.90 2.78 -6.76
N SER A 232 31.43 2.01 -5.77
CA SER A 232 31.39 2.47 -4.38
C SER A 232 32.71 2.19 -3.65
N GLU A 233 33.46 3.22 -3.31
CA GLU A 233 34.69 3.08 -2.53
C GLU A 233 34.42 2.48 -1.14
N ARG A 234 33.34 2.93 -0.50
CA ARG A 234 32.98 2.53 0.87
C ARG A 234 32.36 1.14 0.94
N PHE A 235 31.53 0.75 -0.04
CA PHE A 235 30.67 -0.43 0.06
C PHE A 235 31.02 -1.56 -0.92
N ARG A 236 32.08 -1.42 -1.75
CA ARG A 236 32.48 -2.45 -2.73
C ARG A 236 32.77 -3.81 -2.09
N ASN A 237 33.30 -3.80 -0.87
CA ASN A 237 33.65 -5.01 -0.11
C ASN A 237 32.66 -5.34 1.00
N ALA A 238 31.61 -4.58 1.16
CA ALA A 238 30.56 -4.84 2.14
C ALA A 238 29.61 -5.94 1.66
N SER A 239 28.84 -6.51 2.58
CA SER A 239 27.71 -7.39 2.25
C SER A 239 26.53 -6.56 1.72
N TRP A 240 25.87 -7.07 0.68
CA TRP A 240 24.68 -6.47 0.12
C TRP A 240 23.53 -7.47 0.11
N ASP A 241 22.43 -7.15 0.79
CA ASP A 241 21.17 -7.87 0.68
C ASP A 241 20.27 -7.14 -0.32
N ILE A 242 19.81 -7.85 -1.34
CA ILE A 242 18.94 -7.32 -2.38
C ILE A 242 17.58 -8.02 -2.28
N VAL A 243 16.51 -7.27 -2.05
CA VAL A 243 15.15 -7.79 -1.93
C VAL A 243 14.37 -7.45 -3.18
N ALA A 244 14.17 -8.45 -4.03
CA ALA A 244 13.48 -8.30 -5.31
C ALA A 244 11.96 -8.12 -5.17
N GLY A 245 11.36 -8.69 -4.13
CA GLY A 245 9.92 -8.69 -3.90
C GLY A 245 9.20 -9.92 -4.48
N PRO A 246 8.01 -10.24 -3.95
CA PRO A 246 7.29 -11.47 -4.33
C PRO A 246 6.84 -11.50 -5.79
N HIS A 247 6.57 -10.34 -6.40
CA HIS A 247 6.08 -10.23 -7.78
C HIS A 247 7.19 -10.00 -8.82
N PHE A 248 8.46 -10.13 -8.41
CA PHE A 248 9.57 -10.04 -9.35
C PHE A 248 9.56 -11.25 -10.28
N ALA A 249 9.65 -11.03 -11.60
CA ALA A 249 9.57 -12.09 -12.60
C ALA A 249 10.61 -13.20 -12.35
N GLN A 250 10.20 -14.47 -12.38
CA GLN A 250 11.06 -15.60 -12.03
C GLN A 250 12.28 -15.68 -12.94
N GLU A 251 12.09 -15.52 -14.25
CA GLU A 251 13.17 -15.55 -15.23
C GLU A 251 14.25 -14.50 -14.94
N ARG A 252 13.83 -13.28 -14.56
CA ARG A 252 14.76 -12.21 -14.17
C ARG A 252 15.45 -12.52 -12.84
N PHE A 253 14.73 -13.08 -11.87
CA PHE A 253 15.30 -13.48 -10.59
C PHE A 253 16.42 -14.49 -10.79
N ASP A 254 16.21 -15.51 -11.62
CA ASP A 254 17.17 -16.55 -11.92
C ASP A 254 18.38 -15.99 -12.68
N ALA A 255 18.16 -15.12 -13.65
CA ALA A 255 19.24 -14.48 -14.41
C ALA A 255 20.11 -13.60 -13.52
N VAL A 256 19.52 -12.78 -12.66
CA VAL A 256 20.25 -11.94 -11.69
C VAL A 256 21.00 -12.81 -10.68
N SER A 257 20.38 -13.85 -10.14
CA SER A 257 21.01 -14.75 -9.15
C SER A 257 22.28 -15.42 -9.68
N GLN A 258 22.31 -15.76 -10.97
CA GLN A 258 23.47 -16.41 -11.62
C GLN A 258 24.65 -15.46 -11.85
N THR A 259 24.39 -14.16 -11.90
CA THR A 259 25.39 -13.15 -12.27
C THR A 259 25.82 -12.26 -11.07
N LEU A 260 25.30 -12.55 -9.87
CA LEU A 260 25.61 -11.74 -8.70
C LEU A 260 27.10 -11.81 -8.31
N PRO A 261 27.75 -10.66 -8.09
CA PRO A 261 29.11 -10.62 -7.56
C PRO A 261 29.18 -11.22 -6.14
N PRO A 262 30.34 -11.80 -5.74
CA PRO A 262 30.57 -12.30 -4.39
C PRO A 262 30.24 -11.22 -3.33
N GLY A 263 29.56 -11.62 -2.24
CA GLY A 263 29.14 -10.71 -1.17
C GLY A 263 27.82 -9.98 -1.41
N MET A 264 27.13 -10.29 -2.52
CA MET A 264 25.73 -9.90 -2.76
C MET A 264 24.82 -11.13 -2.66
N VAL A 265 23.65 -10.97 -2.06
CA VAL A 265 22.64 -12.02 -1.94
C VAL A 265 21.30 -11.48 -2.41
N LEU A 266 20.66 -12.18 -3.34
CA LEU A 266 19.31 -11.84 -3.83
C LEU A 266 18.27 -12.64 -3.05
N HIS A 267 17.33 -11.95 -2.47
CA HIS A 267 16.22 -12.50 -1.73
C HIS A 267 14.92 -12.18 -2.45
N ARG A 268 14.00 -13.11 -2.54
CA ARG A 268 12.64 -12.82 -2.98
C ARG A 268 11.85 -12.10 -1.89
N PHE A 269 12.07 -12.52 -0.65
CA PHE A 269 11.44 -11.98 0.55
C PHE A 269 12.38 -12.14 1.75
N LEU A 270 12.35 -11.20 2.68
CA LEU A 270 13.07 -11.25 3.96
C LEU A 270 12.06 -11.10 5.10
N PRO A 271 11.82 -12.14 5.91
CA PRO A 271 10.94 -12.07 7.07
C PRO A 271 11.39 -11.02 8.09
N ASP A 272 12.70 -10.86 8.25
CA ASP A 272 13.38 -9.94 9.16
C ASP A 272 13.80 -8.61 8.50
N PHE A 273 13.11 -8.19 7.45
CA PHE A 273 13.46 -7.03 6.60
C PHE A 273 13.80 -5.78 7.41
N ARG A 274 12.94 -5.40 8.38
CA ARG A 274 13.16 -4.20 9.21
C ARG A 274 14.36 -4.35 10.14
N ALA A 275 14.55 -5.53 10.71
CA ALA A 275 15.72 -5.79 11.56
C ALA A 275 17.03 -5.67 10.77
N ARG A 276 17.06 -6.15 9.53
CA ARG A 276 18.18 -5.96 8.62
C ARG A 276 18.34 -4.50 8.19
N MET A 277 17.24 -3.82 7.89
CA MET A 277 17.26 -2.39 7.56
C MET A 277 17.85 -1.57 8.71
N ALA A 278 17.46 -1.85 9.95
CA ALA A 278 18.00 -1.17 11.13
C ALA A 278 19.52 -1.36 11.31
N LYS A 279 20.07 -2.49 10.86
CA LYS A 279 21.50 -2.82 10.91
C LYS A 279 22.28 -2.38 9.67
N ALA A 280 21.61 -2.05 8.57
CA ALA A 280 22.25 -1.62 7.35
C ALA A 280 22.91 -0.25 7.50
N ALA A 281 24.13 -0.08 6.94
CA ALA A 281 24.79 1.22 6.88
C ALA A 281 24.05 2.19 5.94
N VAL A 282 23.42 1.64 4.90
CA VAL A 282 22.57 2.40 3.98
C VAL A 282 21.49 1.49 3.36
N SER A 283 20.29 2.03 3.19
CA SER A 283 19.23 1.43 2.39
C SER A 283 19.14 2.12 1.03
N VAL A 284 19.01 1.35 -0.05
CA VAL A 284 18.72 1.85 -1.40
C VAL A 284 17.36 1.30 -1.82
N SER A 285 16.37 2.17 -1.99
CA SER A 285 15.00 1.68 -2.19
C SER A 285 14.12 2.65 -2.97
N GLN A 286 13.01 2.12 -3.49
CA GLN A 286 11.96 2.97 -4.05
C GLN A 286 11.25 3.77 -2.96
N ALA A 287 10.80 5.00 -3.30
CA ALA A 287 10.12 5.91 -2.37
C ALA A 287 8.63 5.58 -2.16
N GLY A 288 8.29 4.29 -2.04
CA GLY A 288 6.94 3.84 -1.72
C GLY A 288 6.58 4.14 -0.26
N TYR A 289 5.28 4.41 0.03
CA TYR A 289 4.80 4.75 1.37
C TYR A 289 5.33 3.82 2.46
N ASN A 290 5.17 2.51 2.31
CA ASN A 290 5.59 1.56 3.35
C ASN A 290 7.11 1.52 3.52
N THR A 291 7.87 1.64 2.43
CA THR A 291 9.33 1.66 2.49
C THR A 291 9.84 2.89 3.21
N LEU A 292 9.21 4.06 2.95
CA LEU A 292 9.54 5.27 3.69
C LEU A 292 9.24 5.09 5.18
N MET A 293 8.12 4.47 5.55
CA MET A 293 7.80 4.17 6.95
C MET A 293 8.81 3.21 7.59
N ASP A 294 9.27 2.21 6.86
CA ASP A 294 10.32 1.29 7.32
C ASP A 294 11.64 2.05 7.55
N VAL A 295 12.06 2.92 6.63
CA VAL A 295 13.26 3.75 6.75
C VAL A 295 13.17 4.70 7.93
N LEU A 296 12.09 5.45 8.07
CA LEU A 296 11.89 6.39 9.18
C LEU A 296 11.85 5.68 10.54
N SER A 297 11.17 4.54 10.62
CA SER A 297 11.06 3.77 11.87
C SER A 297 12.39 3.15 12.30
N THR A 298 13.25 2.76 11.36
CA THR A 298 14.58 2.19 11.62
C THR A 298 15.68 3.25 11.68
N LYS A 299 15.37 4.50 11.33
CA LYS A 299 16.33 5.61 11.22
C LYS A 299 17.56 5.23 10.37
N THR A 300 17.35 4.46 9.30
CA THR A 300 18.44 3.99 8.45
C THR A 300 18.78 5.07 7.43
N PRO A 301 20.06 5.46 7.28
CA PRO A 301 20.46 6.31 6.16
C PRO A 301 20.01 5.69 4.83
N SER A 302 19.43 6.48 3.95
CA SER A 302 18.80 5.91 2.75
C SER A 302 19.02 6.74 1.50
N VAL A 303 19.11 6.05 0.37
CA VAL A 303 19.03 6.59 -0.97
C VAL A 303 17.67 6.18 -1.54
N MET A 304 16.81 7.16 -1.75
CA MET A 304 15.49 6.93 -2.33
C MET A 304 15.55 7.11 -3.85
N VAL A 305 15.12 6.09 -4.59
CA VAL A 305 15.03 6.11 -6.07
C VAL A 305 13.54 6.06 -6.43
N PRO A 306 12.92 7.21 -6.70
CA PRO A 306 11.50 7.25 -7.00
C PRO A 306 11.18 6.52 -8.31
N PHE A 307 10.13 5.70 -8.30
CA PHE A 307 9.54 5.18 -9.53
C PHE A 307 8.61 6.24 -10.11
N ALA A 308 8.81 6.61 -11.39
CA ALA A 308 8.12 7.72 -12.05
C ALA A 308 7.41 7.33 -13.36
N GLU A 309 7.28 6.02 -13.67
CA GLU A 309 6.61 5.56 -14.89
C GLU A 309 5.09 5.52 -14.75
N GLY A 310 4.37 5.49 -15.86
CA GLY A 310 2.91 5.34 -15.87
C GLY A 310 2.12 6.50 -15.30
N GLY A 311 2.75 7.67 -15.09
CA GLY A 311 2.10 8.86 -14.52
C GLY A 311 2.02 8.83 -12.98
N GLU A 312 2.81 7.98 -12.32
CA GLU A 312 2.96 7.98 -10.86
C GLU A 312 3.84 9.16 -10.44
N SER A 313 3.30 10.09 -9.65
CA SER A 313 4.02 11.26 -9.13
C SER A 313 4.37 11.15 -7.64
N GLU A 314 3.68 10.27 -6.92
CA GLU A 314 3.73 10.20 -5.47
C GLU A 314 5.11 9.85 -4.91
N GLN A 315 5.81 8.91 -5.57
CA GLN A 315 7.14 8.51 -5.12
C GLN A 315 8.17 9.62 -5.35
N LYS A 316 8.04 10.36 -6.46
CA LYS A 316 8.89 11.50 -6.74
C LYS A 316 8.71 12.60 -5.69
N GLU A 317 7.46 12.95 -5.40
CA GLU A 317 7.13 13.97 -4.40
C GLU A 317 7.64 13.60 -3.00
N ARG A 318 7.55 12.31 -2.60
CA ARG A 318 8.12 11.83 -1.32
C ARG A 318 9.65 11.82 -1.30
N GLY A 319 10.30 11.60 -2.42
CA GLY A 319 11.76 11.57 -2.50
C GLY A 319 12.40 12.96 -2.47
N GLU A 320 11.62 14.03 -2.63
CA GLU A 320 12.07 15.42 -2.61
C GLU A 320 12.02 16.05 -1.20
N ILE A 321 11.51 15.36 -0.18
CA ILE A 321 11.53 15.77 1.24
C ILE A 321 12.87 15.39 1.88
#